data_31dfd84fdc8dd41c7f9f4216bf8543b0
#
_entry.id   31dfd84fdc8dd41c7f9f4216bf8543b0
#
_cell.length_a   1.000
_cell.length_b   1.000
_cell.length_c   1.000
_cell.angle_alpha   90.00
_cell.angle_beta   90.00
_cell.angle_gamma   90.00
#
_symmetry.space_group_name_H-M   'P 1'
#
loop_
_entity.id
_entity.type
_entity.pdbx_description
1 polymer ?
#
loop_
_entity_poly.entity_id
_entity_poly.type
_entity_poly.pdbx_seq_one_letter_code
_entity_poly.pdbx_strand_id
1 'polypeptide(L)'
;SGGGVGNDSVGNTSASVSLTSDNFDGVVSFSLPIVSPERVTPAWGRYVAGVAAAMAERGMTPRGFSGRVSTDVPIGGGLSSSAALEVAAALAYGIDADTSTIAAVCRRAEHLATSVPCGIMDQLTSVAGVRDHALLIDCHTLDVTPIRLPESLAVWVVEISSRTLDGSEYPARVAQCAAAEREIGPLRTADEDTVNRIGDSLIRSRARHVVSENRRVRDFAAALTSGDAREAGRLMYESHSSLSRDFETSTKKMDAAVDAYSRVPGVHGARMTGGGFGGCLVVLADDEVDLSSPLCAEFGGIRVRAADGASLSDVA
;
A
#
# COMPACT_ATOMS: atom_id res chain seq x y z
N SER A 1 -35.50 -57.55 -20.31
CA SER A 1 -34.69 -56.54 -20.98
C SER A 1 -34.54 -55.34 -20.05
N GLY A 2 -33.47 -55.35 -19.28
CA GLY A 2 -33.13 -54.29 -18.33
C GLY A 2 -32.25 -53.25 -19.02
N GLY A 3 -32.65 -52.01 -18.97
CA GLY A 3 -31.81 -50.86 -19.29
C GLY A 3 -31.16 -50.38 -18.02
N GLY A 4 -29.84 -50.56 -17.91
CA GLY A 4 -29.05 -49.94 -16.86
C GLY A 4 -28.83 -48.48 -17.19
N VAL A 5 -29.26 -47.60 -16.29
CA VAL A 5 -28.91 -46.19 -16.33
C VAL A 5 -27.51 -46.03 -15.70
N GLY A 6 -26.52 -45.71 -16.52
CA GLY A 6 -25.19 -45.38 -16.07
C GLY A 6 -25.25 -44.08 -15.26
N ASN A 7 -24.80 -44.17 -14.04
CA ASN A 7 -24.62 -43.03 -13.14
C ASN A 7 -23.29 -42.36 -13.53
N ASP A 8 -23.33 -41.39 -14.45
CA ASP A 8 -22.18 -40.55 -14.73
C ASP A 8 -21.87 -39.73 -13.47
N SER A 9 -20.89 -40.20 -12.71
CA SER A 9 -20.26 -39.46 -11.65
C SER A 9 -19.65 -38.20 -12.28
N VAL A 10 -20.32 -37.07 -12.07
CA VAL A 10 -19.74 -35.74 -12.30
C VAL A 10 -18.50 -35.65 -11.41
N GLY A 11 -17.36 -35.88 -11.99
CA GLY A 11 -16.07 -35.73 -11.33
C GLY A 11 -15.98 -34.29 -10.84
N ASN A 12 -16.02 -34.13 -9.52
CA ASN A 12 -15.70 -32.87 -8.84
C ASN A 12 -14.21 -32.59 -9.07
N THR A 13 -13.86 -32.00 -10.21
CA THR A 13 -12.51 -31.48 -10.47
C THR A 13 -12.34 -30.29 -9.55
N SER A 14 -11.74 -30.50 -8.37
CA SER A 14 -11.38 -29.44 -7.45
C SER A 14 -10.57 -28.40 -8.23
N ALA A 15 -11.06 -27.18 -8.25
CA ALA A 15 -10.35 -26.07 -8.86
C ALA A 15 -8.99 -25.91 -8.16
N SER A 16 -7.92 -25.69 -8.93
CA SER A 16 -6.56 -25.56 -8.40
C SER A 16 -5.89 -24.30 -8.94
N VAL A 17 -4.88 -23.85 -8.23
CA VAL A 17 -4.00 -22.73 -8.61
C VAL A 17 -2.60 -23.29 -8.81
N SER A 18 -1.94 -22.89 -9.92
CA SER A 18 -0.55 -23.23 -10.19
C SER A 18 0.17 -22.03 -10.81
N LEU A 19 1.17 -21.48 -10.11
CA LEU A 19 1.86 -20.26 -10.51
C LEU A 19 3.38 -20.41 -10.42
N THR A 20 4.06 -19.85 -11.41
CA THR A 20 5.50 -19.56 -11.38
C THR A 20 5.74 -18.07 -11.25
N SER A 21 6.94 -17.65 -10.86
CA SER A 21 7.33 -16.25 -10.77
C SER A 21 8.66 -16.00 -11.48
N ASP A 22 8.80 -14.83 -12.08
CA ASP A 22 10.09 -14.37 -12.64
C ASP A 22 11.05 -13.87 -11.57
N ASN A 23 10.51 -13.52 -10.40
CA ASN A 23 11.24 -12.88 -9.32
C ASN A 23 11.59 -13.83 -8.18
N PHE A 24 10.94 -15.01 -8.11
CA PHE A 24 11.15 -16.00 -7.05
C PHE A 24 11.18 -17.40 -7.63
N ASP A 25 12.05 -18.23 -7.07
CA ASP A 25 12.12 -19.65 -7.39
C ASP A 25 10.91 -20.43 -6.85
N GLY A 26 10.65 -21.57 -7.48
CA GLY A 26 9.64 -22.55 -7.08
C GLY A 26 8.27 -22.30 -7.73
N VAL A 27 7.39 -23.27 -7.51
CA VAL A 27 6.01 -23.27 -8.02
C VAL A 27 5.07 -23.17 -6.83
N VAL A 28 4.17 -22.20 -6.85
CA VAL A 28 3.02 -22.14 -5.94
C VAL A 28 1.95 -23.07 -6.49
N SER A 29 1.50 -24.04 -5.69
CA SER A 29 0.41 -24.95 -6.09
C SER A 29 -0.47 -25.27 -4.88
N PHE A 30 -1.79 -25.11 -5.04
CA PHE A 30 -2.77 -25.50 -4.03
C PHE A 30 -4.15 -25.70 -4.64
N SER A 31 -5.00 -26.46 -3.92
CA SER A 31 -6.39 -26.71 -4.32
C SER A 31 -7.34 -25.70 -3.64
N LEU A 32 -8.47 -25.44 -4.28
CA LEU A 32 -9.57 -24.63 -3.76
C LEU A 32 -10.70 -25.55 -3.25
N PRO A 33 -11.39 -25.19 -2.14
CA PRO A 33 -11.13 -24.04 -1.28
C PRO A 33 -9.87 -24.20 -0.43
N ILE A 34 -9.19 -23.11 -0.08
CA ILE A 34 -8.03 -23.09 0.82
C ILE A 34 -8.42 -22.59 2.21
N VAL A 35 -7.97 -23.30 3.24
CA VAL A 35 -8.29 -23.00 4.64
C VAL A 35 -7.12 -22.34 5.38
N SER A 36 -5.89 -22.70 5.02
CA SER A 36 -4.66 -22.27 5.70
C SER A 36 -3.70 -21.61 4.73
N PRO A 37 -4.01 -20.39 4.24
CA PRO A 37 -3.17 -19.71 3.25
C PRO A 37 -1.77 -19.40 3.78
N GLU A 38 -1.60 -19.19 5.08
CA GLU A 38 -0.32 -18.92 5.75
C GLU A 38 0.69 -20.08 5.65
N ARG A 39 0.23 -21.29 5.28
CA ARG A 39 1.06 -22.49 5.13
C ARG A 39 1.53 -22.71 3.70
N VAL A 40 1.04 -21.96 2.74
CA VAL A 40 1.43 -22.11 1.32
C VAL A 40 2.91 -21.81 1.15
N THR A 41 3.57 -22.61 0.33
CA THR A 41 4.98 -22.46 -0.04
C THR A 41 5.13 -22.47 -1.56
N PRO A 42 6.07 -21.69 -2.11
CA PRO A 42 6.91 -20.66 -1.44
C PRO A 42 6.09 -19.51 -0.86
N ALA A 43 6.69 -18.72 0.05
CA ALA A 43 5.99 -17.75 0.90
C ALA A 43 5.19 -16.67 0.12
N TRP A 44 5.65 -16.27 -1.07
CA TRP A 44 4.92 -15.31 -1.89
C TRP A 44 3.53 -15.82 -2.34
N GLY A 45 3.36 -17.14 -2.41
CA GLY A 45 2.07 -17.76 -2.71
C GLY A 45 1.01 -17.59 -1.63
N ARG A 46 1.41 -17.21 -0.41
CA ARG A 46 0.48 -16.97 0.71
C ARG A 46 -0.48 -15.81 0.42
N TYR A 47 0.00 -14.77 -0.26
CA TYR A 47 -0.83 -13.64 -0.68
C TYR A 47 -1.91 -14.09 -1.67
N VAL A 48 -1.53 -14.88 -2.66
CA VAL A 48 -2.48 -15.45 -3.66
C VAL A 48 -3.51 -16.34 -2.97
N ALA A 49 -3.05 -17.24 -2.11
CA ALA A 49 -3.92 -18.14 -1.33
C ALA A 49 -4.82 -17.36 -0.36
N GLY A 50 -4.30 -16.29 0.25
CA GLY A 50 -5.03 -15.36 1.10
C GLY A 50 -6.21 -14.72 0.39
N VAL A 51 -6.04 -14.32 -0.87
CA VAL A 51 -7.14 -13.76 -1.69
C VAL A 51 -8.25 -14.78 -1.88
N ALA A 52 -7.92 -16.03 -2.24
CA ALA A 52 -8.92 -17.08 -2.38
C ALA A 52 -9.69 -17.33 -1.08
N ALA A 53 -8.98 -17.37 0.07
CA ALA A 53 -9.60 -17.54 1.37
C ALA A 53 -10.49 -16.34 1.74
N ALA A 54 -10.03 -15.11 1.52
CA ALA A 54 -10.79 -13.89 1.80
C ALA A 54 -12.05 -13.75 0.91
N MET A 55 -11.98 -14.17 -0.34
CA MET A 55 -13.15 -14.28 -1.22
C MET A 55 -14.17 -15.29 -0.66
N ALA A 56 -13.70 -16.48 -0.25
CA ALA A 56 -14.57 -17.51 0.32
C ALA A 56 -15.22 -17.06 1.64
N GLU A 57 -14.52 -16.32 2.51
CA GLU A 57 -15.10 -15.72 3.73
C GLU A 57 -16.30 -14.79 3.43
N ARG A 58 -16.36 -14.23 2.21
CA ARG A 58 -17.44 -13.35 1.74
C ARG A 58 -18.48 -14.08 0.87
N GLY A 59 -18.42 -15.41 0.79
CA GLY A 59 -19.34 -16.21 -0.02
C GLY A 59 -19.05 -16.16 -1.53
N MET A 60 -17.91 -15.60 -1.95
CA MET A 60 -17.48 -15.60 -3.35
C MET A 60 -16.76 -16.92 -3.68
N THR A 61 -16.90 -17.39 -4.90
CA THR A 61 -16.24 -18.62 -5.35
C THR A 61 -15.05 -18.29 -6.25
N PRO A 62 -13.81 -18.37 -5.75
CA PRO A 62 -12.63 -18.15 -6.58
C PRO A 62 -12.48 -19.25 -7.62
N ARG A 63 -12.15 -18.88 -8.88
CA ARG A 63 -11.88 -19.81 -9.97
C ARG A 63 -10.43 -20.28 -9.91
N GLY A 64 -10.18 -21.55 -10.18
CA GLY A 64 -8.82 -22.05 -10.36
C GLY A 64 -8.18 -21.46 -11.62
N PHE A 65 -6.87 -21.22 -11.57
CA PHE A 65 -6.10 -20.74 -12.71
C PHE A 65 -4.64 -21.16 -12.63
N SER A 66 -3.95 -21.10 -13.77
CA SER A 66 -2.51 -21.28 -13.84
C SER A 66 -1.87 -20.14 -14.63
N GLY A 67 -0.63 -19.79 -14.29
CA GLY A 67 0.05 -18.69 -14.96
C GLY A 67 1.43 -18.38 -14.42
N ARG A 68 1.92 -17.24 -14.84
CA ARG A 68 3.23 -16.68 -14.46
C ARG A 68 3.05 -15.28 -13.88
N VAL A 69 3.71 -15.02 -12.78
CA VAL A 69 3.74 -13.70 -12.13
C VAL A 69 5.06 -13.01 -12.45
N SER A 70 4.98 -11.78 -12.93
CA SER A 70 6.14 -10.91 -13.19
C SER A 70 5.89 -9.54 -12.59
N THR A 71 6.92 -8.90 -12.05
CA THR A 71 6.84 -7.53 -11.53
C THR A 71 8.16 -6.78 -11.73
N ASP A 72 8.06 -5.52 -12.06
CA ASP A 72 9.14 -4.52 -12.05
C ASP A 72 9.12 -3.65 -10.78
N VAL A 73 8.10 -3.82 -9.92
CA VAL A 73 8.03 -3.14 -8.62
C VAL A 73 9.12 -3.71 -7.70
N PRO A 74 10.00 -2.86 -7.13
CA PRO A 74 11.01 -3.30 -6.17
C PRO A 74 10.40 -4.04 -4.97
N ILE A 75 10.80 -5.30 -4.81
CA ILE A 75 10.27 -6.17 -3.76
C ILE A 75 10.95 -5.84 -2.43
N GLY A 76 10.16 -5.65 -1.36
CA GLY A 76 10.70 -5.29 -0.03
C GLY A 76 11.05 -3.82 0.13
N GLY A 77 10.94 -2.99 -0.91
CA GLY A 77 11.19 -1.55 -0.86
C GLY A 77 10.06 -0.72 -0.22
N GLY A 78 8.95 -1.35 0.18
CA GLY A 78 7.79 -0.63 0.73
C GLY A 78 6.95 0.08 -0.35
N LEU A 79 7.00 -0.40 -1.59
CA LEU A 79 6.22 0.07 -2.73
C LEU A 79 5.00 -0.83 -3.02
N SER A 80 4.51 -1.52 -2.00
CA SER A 80 3.24 -2.27 -2.03
C SER A 80 3.17 -3.39 -3.08
N SER A 81 4.29 -4.08 -3.34
CA SER A 81 4.31 -5.23 -4.26
C SER A 81 3.37 -6.37 -3.84
N SER A 82 3.12 -6.53 -2.54
CA SER A 82 2.13 -7.48 -2.00
C SER A 82 0.71 -7.12 -2.45
N ALA A 83 0.30 -5.87 -2.25
CA ALA A 83 -1.02 -5.39 -2.66
C ALA A 83 -1.23 -5.50 -4.18
N ALA A 84 -0.21 -5.21 -4.99
CA ALA A 84 -0.26 -5.40 -6.43
C ALA A 84 -0.50 -6.88 -6.81
N LEU A 85 0.21 -7.81 -6.15
CA LEU A 85 0.02 -9.25 -6.35
C LEU A 85 -1.37 -9.71 -5.91
N GLU A 86 -1.87 -9.22 -4.78
CA GLU A 86 -3.20 -9.54 -4.25
C GLU A 86 -4.31 -9.10 -5.22
N VAL A 87 -4.22 -7.86 -5.72
CA VAL A 87 -5.18 -7.34 -6.69
C VAL A 87 -5.14 -8.11 -8.00
N ALA A 88 -3.95 -8.40 -8.53
CA ALA A 88 -3.79 -9.22 -9.72
C ALA A 88 -4.39 -10.63 -9.54
N ALA A 89 -4.17 -11.25 -8.38
CA ALA A 89 -4.75 -12.53 -8.03
C ALA A 89 -6.28 -12.46 -7.92
N ALA A 90 -6.84 -11.42 -7.30
CA ALA A 90 -8.29 -11.23 -7.20
C ALA A 90 -8.95 -11.16 -8.58
N LEU A 91 -8.35 -10.42 -9.51
CA LEU A 91 -8.82 -10.34 -10.89
C LEU A 91 -8.69 -11.72 -11.61
N ALA A 92 -7.58 -12.41 -11.43
CA ALA A 92 -7.37 -13.75 -12.01
C ALA A 92 -8.36 -14.80 -11.46
N TYR A 93 -8.75 -14.69 -10.18
CA TYR A 93 -9.83 -15.51 -9.61
C TYR A 93 -11.22 -15.19 -10.18
N GLY A 94 -11.33 -14.11 -10.94
CA GLY A 94 -12.58 -13.65 -11.53
C GLY A 94 -13.51 -12.97 -10.53
N ILE A 95 -12.96 -12.19 -9.61
CA ILE A 95 -13.76 -11.38 -8.70
C ILE A 95 -14.63 -10.40 -9.51
N ASP A 96 -15.93 -10.38 -9.21
CA ASP A 96 -16.89 -9.44 -9.78
C ASP A 96 -17.48 -8.62 -8.62
N ALA A 97 -16.86 -7.48 -8.37
CA ALA A 97 -17.21 -6.60 -7.24
C ALA A 97 -16.74 -5.18 -7.51
N ASP A 98 -17.24 -4.23 -6.73
CA ASP A 98 -16.76 -2.84 -6.77
C ASP A 98 -15.33 -2.70 -6.20
N THR A 99 -14.70 -1.56 -6.51
CA THR A 99 -13.34 -1.20 -6.11
C THR A 99 -13.11 -1.36 -4.61
N SER A 100 -14.06 -0.91 -3.79
CA SER A 100 -13.94 -0.94 -2.33
C SER A 100 -13.97 -2.37 -1.79
N THR A 101 -14.80 -3.21 -2.37
CA THR A 101 -14.90 -4.64 -2.04
C THR A 101 -13.65 -5.39 -2.45
N ILE A 102 -13.11 -5.16 -3.66
CA ILE A 102 -11.84 -5.77 -4.11
C ILE A 102 -10.71 -5.39 -3.16
N ALA A 103 -10.56 -4.10 -2.86
CA ALA A 103 -9.53 -3.63 -1.92
C ALA A 103 -9.68 -4.25 -0.52
N ALA A 104 -10.91 -4.39 -0.02
CA ALA A 104 -11.17 -5.00 1.28
C ALA A 104 -10.89 -6.51 1.31
N VAL A 105 -11.14 -7.24 0.21
CA VAL A 105 -10.75 -8.65 0.05
C VAL A 105 -9.23 -8.77 0.06
N CYS A 106 -8.53 -7.95 -0.71
CA CYS A 106 -7.06 -7.98 -0.80
C CYS A 106 -6.42 -7.63 0.55
N ARG A 107 -6.88 -6.58 1.26
CA ARG A 107 -6.41 -6.28 2.61
C ARG A 107 -6.61 -7.46 3.57
N ARG A 108 -7.77 -8.14 3.50
CA ARG A 108 -8.02 -9.33 4.32
C ARG A 108 -7.05 -10.45 3.95
N ALA A 109 -6.74 -10.61 2.67
CA ALA A 109 -5.75 -11.57 2.18
C ALA A 109 -4.36 -11.35 2.79
N GLU A 110 -3.90 -10.10 2.84
CA GLU A 110 -2.61 -9.73 3.47
C GLU A 110 -2.58 -10.08 4.96
N HIS A 111 -3.67 -9.80 5.69
CA HIS A 111 -3.79 -10.20 7.09
C HIS A 111 -3.72 -11.73 7.27
N LEU A 112 -4.33 -12.49 6.37
CA LEU A 112 -4.29 -13.97 6.40
C LEU A 112 -2.90 -14.51 6.03
N ALA A 113 -2.21 -13.86 5.10
CA ALA A 113 -0.89 -14.26 4.62
C ALA A 113 0.25 -13.97 5.62
N THR A 114 0.17 -12.85 6.34
CA THR A 114 1.29 -12.28 7.11
C THR A 114 1.00 -12.11 8.60
N SER A 115 -0.26 -12.10 9.01
CA SER A 115 -0.73 -11.71 10.35
C SER A 115 -0.40 -10.25 10.74
N VAL A 116 0.01 -9.40 9.80
CA VAL A 116 0.29 -7.98 10.02
C VAL A 116 -0.99 -7.16 9.81
N PRO A 117 -1.41 -6.33 10.77
CA PRO A 117 -2.62 -5.51 10.64
C PRO A 117 -2.35 -4.27 9.77
N CYS A 118 -2.22 -4.46 8.43
CA CYS A 118 -2.04 -3.36 7.48
C CYS A 118 -3.32 -2.54 7.27
N GLY A 119 -3.16 -1.30 6.80
CA GLY A 119 -4.24 -0.44 6.29
C GLY A 119 -4.76 -0.91 4.94
N ILE A 120 -5.66 -0.11 4.33
CA ILE A 120 -6.28 -0.43 3.02
C ILE A 120 -5.70 0.39 1.86
N MET A 121 -4.85 1.37 2.16
CA MET A 121 -4.37 2.37 1.19
C MET A 121 -3.75 1.73 -0.05
N ASP A 122 -2.90 0.74 0.15
CA ASP A 122 -2.10 0.12 -0.93
C ASP A 122 -3.00 -0.65 -1.90
N GLN A 123 -3.91 -1.47 -1.37
CA GLN A 123 -4.85 -2.23 -2.19
C GLN A 123 -5.83 -1.30 -2.91
N LEU A 124 -6.34 -0.28 -2.20
CA LEU A 124 -7.27 0.67 -2.80
C LEU A 124 -6.60 1.49 -3.91
N THR A 125 -5.35 1.91 -3.72
CA THR A 125 -4.56 2.60 -4.75
C THR A 125 -4.32 1.70 -5.96
N SER A 126 -4.01 0.42 -5.76
CA SER A 126 -3.79 -0.53 -6.86
C SER A 126 -5.03 -0.78 -7.71
N VAL A 127 -6.23 -0.74 -7.10
CA VAL A 127 -7.49 -0.96 -7.82
C VAL A 127 -8.03 0.33 -8.43
N ALA A 128 -7.95 1.45 -7.71
CA ALA A 128 -8.60 2.72 -8.06
C ALA A 128 -7.69 3.71 -8.80
N GLY A 129 -6.46 3.33 -9.14
CA GLY A 129 -5.49 4.20 -9.82
C GLY A 129 -6.10 4.94 -11.01
N VAL A 130 -5.73 6.19 -11.20
CA VAL A 130 -6.09 6.99 -12.36
C VAL A 130 -4.82 7.60 -12.93
N ARG A 131 -4.62 7.44 -14.23
CA ARG A 131 -3.43 7.95 -14.93
C ARG A 131 -3.26 9.45 -14.67
N ASP A 132 -2.00 9.85 -14.38
CA ASP A 132 -1.61 11.22 -14.10
C ASP A 132 -2.31 11.88 -12.89
N HIS A 133 -2.86 11.07 -11.96
CA HIS A 133 -3.51 11.58 -10.75
C HIS A 133 -2.91 10.95 -9.48
N ALA A 134 -2.77 11.74 -8.44
CA ALA A 134 -2.69 11.25 -7.09
C ALA A 134 -4.10 10.94 -6.57
N LEU A 135 -4.23 10.05 -5.59
CA LEU A 135 -5.53 9.71 -5.01
C LEU A 135 -5.63 10.27 -3.59
N LEU A 136 -6.62 11.12 -3.37
CA LEU A 136 -7.05 11.48 -2.02
C LEU A 136 -8.02 10.40 -1.53
N ILE A 137 -7.60 9.64 -0.53
CA ILE A 137 -8.34 8.49 -0.02
C ILE A 137 -8.86 8.79 1.39
N ASP A 138 -10.17 8.67 1.60
CA ASP A 138 -10.74 8.58 2.93
C ASP A 138 -10.77 7.10 3.36
N CYS A 139 -9.84 6.70 4.22
CA CYS A 139 -9.72 5.30 4.65
C CYS A 139 -10.89 4.81 5.55
N HIS A 140 -11.82 5.68 5.93
CA HIS A 140 -13.00 5.31 6.70
C HIS A 140 -14.21 5.00 5.80
N THR A 141 -14.51 5.93 4.87
CA THR A 141 -15.61 5.76 3.90
C THR A 141 -15.19 4.96 2.68
N LEU A 142 -13.89 4.83 2.42
CA LEU A 142 -13.26 4.28 1.23
C LEU A 142 -13.50 5.11 -0.03
N ASP A 143 -13.90 6.37 0.15
CA ASP A 143 -14.03 7.30 -0.96
C ASP A 143 -12.65 7.64 -1.54
N VAL A 144 -12.57 7.68 -2.86
CA VAL A 144 -11.35 8.00 -3.60
C VAL A 144 -11.62 9.19 -4.51
N THR A 145 -10.85 10.26 -4.35
CA THR A 145 -10.93 11.45 -5.20
C THR A 145 -9.62 11.59 -5.98
N PRO A 146 -9.62 11.45 -7.30
CA PRO A 146 -8.44 11.69 -8.13
C PRO A 146 -8.06 13.18 -8.13
N ILE A 147 -6.80 13.48 -7.86
CA ILE A 147 -6.21 14.83 -7.88
C ILE A 147 -5.17 14.86 -8.98
N ARG A 148 -5.38 15.67 -10.01
CA ARG A 148 -4.45 15.75 -11.15
C ARG A 148 -3.06 16.21 -10.69
N LEU A 149 -2.05 15.47 -11.10
CA LEU A 149 -0.65 15.86 -10.91
C LEU A 149 -0.29 16.88 -12.01
N PRO A 150 0.25 18.07 -11.66
CA PRO A 150 0.74 19.01 -12.64
C PRO A 150 1.84 18.41 -13.53
N GLU A 151 1.77 18.65 -14.83
CA GLU A 151 2.75 18.12 -15.79
C GLU A 151 4.17 18.69 -15.59
N SER A 152 4.27 19.85 -14.93
CA SER A 152 5.53 20.47 -14.53
C SER A 152 6.22 19.79 -13.36
N LEU A 153 5.60 18.78 -12.74
CA LEU A 153 6.12 18.09 -11.58
C LEU A 153 6.43 16.62 -11.87
N ALA A 154 7.52 16.16 -11.31
CA ALA A 154 7.92 14.77 -11.29
C ALA A 154 7.85 14.19 -9.88
N VAL A 155 7.41 12.94 -9.78
CA VAL A 155 7.44 12.15 -8.56
C VAL A 155 8.57 11.14 -8.66
N TRP A 156 9.43 11.12 -7.66
CA TRP A 156 10.55 10.20 -7.57
C TRP A 156 10.41 9.34 -6.32
N VAL A 157 10.78 8.08 -6.44
CA VAL A 157 10.90 7.15 -5.32
C VAL A 157 12.38 6.83 -5.11
N VAL A 158 12.83 6.96 -3.88
CA VAL A 158 14.23 6.76 -3.50
C VAL A 158 14.29 5.70 -2.42
N GLU A 159 14.91 4.56 -2.73
CA GLU A 159 15.10 3.49 -1.76
C GLU A 159 16.25 3.85 -0.81
N ILE A 160 15.95 3.90 0.48
CA ILE A 160 16.93 4.24 1.54
C ILE A 160 17.48 2.99 2.21
N SER A 161 16.63 2.01 2.44
CA SER A 161 16.99 0.71 3.00
C SER A 161 15.89 -0.30 2.76
N SER A 162 16.24 -1.56 2.64
CA SER A 162 15.24 -2.63 2.71
C SER A 162 14.56 -2.64 4.07
N ARG A 163 13.28 -3.01 4.11
CA ARG A 163 12.55 -3.19 5.37
C ARG A 163 11.68 -4.43 5.33
N THR A 164 11.42 -4.99 6.50
CA THR A 164 10.31 -5.89 6.77
C THR A 164 9.45 -5.28 7.87
N LEU A 165 8.12 -5.27 7.72
CA LEU A 165 7.22 -4.85 8.80
C LEU A 165 7.13 -5.91 9.90
N ASP A 166 7.44 -7.15 9.56
CA ASP A 166 7.55 -8.24 10.52
C ASP A 166 8.70 -7.96 11.52
N GLY A 167 8.35 -8.00 12.81
CA GLY A 167 9.28 -7.61 13.88
C GLY A 167 9.53 -6.12 14.05
N SER A 168 8.87 -5.23 13.27
CA SER A 168 8.97 -3.77 13.45
C SER A 168 8.11 -3.27 14.62
N GLU A 169 8.31 -1.98 15.00
CA GLU A 169 7.45 -1.31 15.99
C GLU A 169 6.08 -0.85 15.44
N TYR A 170 5.72 -1.21 14.21
CA TYR A 170 4.44 -0.81 13.61
C TYR A 170 3.22 -1.22 14.45
N PRO A 171 3.12 -2.47 14.98
CA PRO A 171 2.03 -2.84 15.89
C PRO A 171 1.95 -1.98 17.16
N ALA A 172 3.09 -1.51 17.68
CA ALA A 172 3.11 -0.61 18.82
C ALA A 172 2.49 0.76 18.47
N ARG A 173 2.74 1.29 17.26
CA ARG A 173 2.11 2.55 16.79
C ARG A 173 0.59 2.39 16.68
N VAL A 174 0.11 1.26 16.15
CA VAL A 174 -1.33 0.95 16.10
C VAL A 174 -1.94 0.93 17.50
N ALA A 175 -1.29 0.25 18.46
CA ALA A 175 -1.75 0.19 19.84
C ALA A 175 -1.76 1.57 20.53
N GLN A 176 -0.76 2.42 20.26
CA GLN A 176 -0.67 3.78 20.79
C GLN A 176 -1.77 4.68 20.23
N CYS A 177 -2.08 4.61 18.95
CA CYS A 177 -3.22 5.32 18.37
C CYS A 177 -4.55 4.84 18.98
N ALA A 178 -4.74 3.54 19.13
CA ALA A 178 -5.92 2.99 19.78
C ALA A 178 -6.02 3.42 21.26
N ALA A 179 -4.90 3.62 21.97
CA ALA A 179 -4.89 4.17 23.31
C ALA A 179 -5.39 5.62 23.34
N ALA A 180 -4.94 6.44 22.40
CA ALA A 180 -5.43 7.81 22.24
C ALA A 180 -6.94 7.83 21.97
N GLU A 181 -7.44 7.00 21.06
CA GLU A 181 -8.86 6.95 20.73
C GLU A 181 -9.74 6.50 21.90
N ARG A 182 -9.24 5.66 22.79
CA ARG A 182 -9.96 5.30 24.03
C ARG A 182 -10.12 6.49 24.99
N GLU A 183 -9.17 7.43 24.97
CA GLU A 183 -9.17 8.59 25.86
C GLU A 183 -10.01 9.75 25.30
N ILE A 184 -9.89 10.04 23.99
CA ILE A 184 -10.46 11.24 23.38
C ILE A 184 -11.48 10.99 22.24
N GLY A 185 -11.77 9.74 21.93
CA GLY A 185 -12.60 9.37 20.77
C GLY A 185 -11.79 9.28 19.47
N PRO A 186 -12.46 9.06 18.33
CA PRO A 186 -11.81 8.81 17.05
C PRO A 186 -10.85 9.94 16.64
N LEU A 187 -9.58 9.61 16.38
CA LEU A 187 -8.56 10.57 15.94
C LEU A 187 -8.91 11.25 14.62
N ARG A 188 -9.73 10.59 13.80
CA ARG A 188 -10.23 11.14 12.54
C ARG A 188 -11.00 12.45 12.69
N THR A 189 -11.72 12.62 13.79
CA THR A 189 -12.58 13.77 14.08
C THR A 189 -12.06 14.65 15.22
N ALA A 190 -10.96 14.25 15.84
CA ALA A 190 -10.34 15.03 16.91
C ALA A 190 -9.66 16.29 16.36
N ASP A 191 -9.56 17.30 17.22
CA ASP A 191 -8.82 18.54 16.99
C ASP A 191 -7.62 18.67 17.95
N GLU A 192 -6.82 19.69 17.76
CA GLU A 192 -5.62 19.95 18.56
C GLU A 192 -5.94 20.16 20.05
N ASP A 193 -7.06 20.82 20.36
CA ASP A 193 -7.47 21.08 21.75
C ASP A 193 -7.84 19.77 22.46
N THR A 194 -8.49 18.86 21.75
CA THR A 194 -8.83 17.53 22.25
C THR A 194 -7.57 16.69 22.47
N VAL A 195 -6.63 16.71 21.52
CA VAL A 195 -5.33 16.04 21.64
C VAL A 195 -4.54 16.52 22.85
N ASN A 196 -4.56 17.84 23.15
CA ASN A 196 -3.84 18.40 24.27
C ASN A 196 -4.36 17.96 25.65
N ARG A 197 -5.56 17.34 25.72
CA ARG A 197 -6.13 16.77 26.95
C ARG A 197 -5.55 15.40 27.30
N ILE A 198 -4.90 14.70 26.34
CA ILE A 198 -4.27 13.41 26.59
C ILE A 198 -3.16 13.59 27.63
N GLY A 199 -3.26 12.84 28.75
CA GLY A 199 -2.33 12.99 29.87
C GLY A 199 -0.94 12.42 29.55
N ASP A 200 -0.86 11.25 28.91
CA ASP A 200 0.40 10.61 28.52
C ASP A 200 1.04 11.37 27.34
N SER A 201 2.27 11.84 27.53
CA SER A 201 2.99 12.66 26.53
C SER A 201 3.31 11.87 25.25
N LEU A 202 3.61 10.58 25.38
CA LEU A 202 3.88 9.71 24.22
C LEU A 202 2.61 9.53 23.39
N ILE A 203 1.52 9.13 24.03
CA ILE A 203 0.21 8.92 23.37
C ILE A 203 -0.28 10.22 22.74
N ARG A 204 -0.13 11.35 23.44
CA ARG A 204 -0.44 12.68 22.92
C ARG A 204 0.35 13.02 21.67
N SER A 205 1.66 12.69 21.63
CA SER A 205 2.51 12.90 20.45
C SER A 205 2.00 12.09 19.24
N ARG A 206 1.66 10.82 19.43
CA ARG A 206 1.08 9.98 18.38
C ARG A 206 -0.25 10.55 17.85
N ALA A 207 -1.15 10.94 18.75
CA ALA A 207 -2.42 11.56 18.39
C ALA A 207 -2.23 12.86 17.61
N ARG A 208 -1.30 13.73 18.04
CA ARG A 208 -0.96 14.98 17.35
C ARG A 208 -0.53 14.73 15.91
N HIS A 209 0.34 13.72 15.70
CA HIS A 209 0.73 13.32 14.35
C HIS A 209 -0.50 13.02 13.50
N VAL A 210 -1.35 12.08 13.94
CA VAL A 210 -2.51 11.64 13.14
C VAL A 210 -3.45 12.80 12.82
N VAL A 211 -3.79 13.62 13.82
CA VAL A 211 -4.72 14.76 13.66
C VAL A 211 -4.14 15.82 12.71
N SER A 212 -2.84 16.15 12.85
CA SER A 212 -2.19 17.10 11.97
C SER A 212 -2.00 16.56 10.55
N GLU A 213 -1.73 15.25 10.36
CA GLU A 213 -1.65 14.64 9.04
C GLU A 213 -2.99 14.63 8.33
N ASN A 214 -4.10 14.36 9.00
CA ASN A 214 -5.43 14.42 8.39
C ASN A 214 -5.74 15.80 7.78
N ARG A 215 -5.26 16.89 8.39
CA ARG A 215 -5.35 18.23 7.81
C ARG A 215 -4.36 18.38 6.65
N ARG A 216 -3.10 18.02 6.87
CA ARG A 216 -2.00 18.17 5.91
C ARG A 216 -2.25 17.46 4.59
N VAL A 217 -2.88 16.28 4.62
CA VAL A 217 -3.26 15.54 3.40
C VAL A 217 -4.27 16.34 2.56
N ARG A 218 -5.27 16.97 3.19
CA ARG A 218 -6.26 17.80 2.48
C ARG A 218 -5.62 19.08 1.93
N ASP A 219 -4.75 19.72 2.71
CA ASP A 219 -4.03 20.91 2.28
C ASP A 219 -3.09 20.60 1.10
N PHE A 220 -2.43 19.43 1.13
CA PHE A 220 -1.59 18.94 0.04
C PHE A 220 -2.40 18.70 -1.24
N ALA A 221 -3.57 18.09 -1.14
CA ALA A 221 -4.46 17.90 -2.29
C ALA A 221 -4.93 19.26 -2.88
N ALA A 222 -5.22 20.24 -2.03
CA ALA A 222 -5.55 21.59 -2.46
C ALA A 222 -4.37 22.30 -3.15
N ALA A 223 -3.16 22.16 -2.60
CA ALA A 223 -1.94 22.71 -3.20
C ALA A 223 -1.66 22.12 -4.59
N LEU A 224 -1.79 20.79 -4.74
CA LEU A 224 -1.67 20.15 -6.06
C LEU A 224 -2.74 20.65 -7.04
N THR A 225 -3.98 20.79 -6.60
CA THR A 225 -5.10 21.25 -7.44
C THR A 225 -4.89 22.69 -7.91
N SER A 226 -4.30 23.55 -7.08
CA SER A 226 -3.98 24.94 -7.44
C SER A 226 -2.65 25.10 -8.20
N GLY A 227 -1.87 24.02 -8.33
CA GLY A 227 -0.54 24.05 -8.96
C GLY A 227 0.54 24.69 -8.08
N ASP A 228 0.30 24.83 -6.76
CA ASP A 228 1.28 25.37 -5.81
C ASP A 228 2.27 24.31 -5.37
N ALA A 229 3.28 24.07 -6.20
CA ALA A 229 4.34 23.10 -5.95
C ALA A 229 5.14 23.41 -4.69
N ARG A 230 5.34 24.71 -4.36
CA ARG A 230 6.07 25.15 -3.17
C ARG A 230 5.31 24.76 -1.91
N GLU A 231 4.02 25.02 -1.87
CA GLU A 231 3.17 24.66 -0.72
C GLU A 231 3.06 23.15 -0.58
N ALA A 232 2.86 22.41 -1.68
CA ALA A 232 2.86 20.95 -1.69
C ALA A 232 4.18 20.41 -1.08
N GLY A 233 5.32 20.93 -1.51
CA GLY A 233 6.63 20.54 -1.00
C GLY A 233 6.82 20.85 0.48
N ARG A 234 6.42 22.04 0.93
CA ARG A 234 6.46 22.45 2.34
C ARG A 234 5.68 21.48 3.23
N LEU A 235 4.47 21.09 2.79
CA LEU A 235 3.63 20.14 3.51
C LEU A 235 4.28 18.74 3.58
N MET A 236 5.01 18.31 2.54
CA MET A 236 5.78 17.05 2.57
C MET A 236 6.88 17.08 3.62
N TYR A 237 7.65 18.16 3.73
CA TYR A 237 8.69 18.30 4.76
C TYR A 237 8.10 18.34 6.17
N GLU A 238 6.98 19.05 6.38
CA GLU A 238 6.28 19.06 7.66
C GLU A 238 5.76 17.69 8.05
N SER A 239 5.19 16.95 7.09
CA SER A 239 4.77 15.57 7.28
C SER A 239 5.95 14.69 7.71
N HIS A 240 7.10 14.76 7.02
CA HIS A 240 8.29 14.01 7.39
C HIS A 240 8.79 14.37 8.80
N SER A 241 8.83 15.66 9.12
CA SER A 241 9.20 16.13 10.46
C SER A 241 8.30 15.56 11.55
N SER A 242 6.98 15.49 11.31
CA SER A 242 6.03 14.90 12.26
C SER A 242 6.18 13.37 12.34
N LEU A 243 6.42 12.68 11.21
CA LEU A 243 6.75 11.25 11.18
C LEU A 243 8.02 10.92 11.96
N SER A 244 9.03 11.79 11.91
CA SER A 244 10.28 11.62 12.64
C SER A 244 10.14 11.91 14.13
N ARG A 245 9.45 12.99 14.52
CA ARG A 245 9.42 13.49 15.91
C ARG A 245 8.22 13.05 16.73
N ASP A 246 7.01 13.14 16.13
CA ASP A 246 5.77 12.86 16.83
C ASP A 246 5.37 11.38 16.72
N PHE A 247 5.58 10.77 15.57
CA PHE A 247 5.21 9.36 15.33
C PHE A 247 6.38 8.40 15.50
N GLU A 248 7.62 8.88 15.35
CA GLU A 248 8.87 8.13 15.49
C GLU A 248 8.91 6.88 14.60
N THR A 249 8.56 7.04 13.35
CA THR A 249 8.61 5.98 12.34
C THR A 249 9.70 6.21 11.28
N SER A 250 10.34 7.39 11.28
CA SER A 250 11.50 7.65 10.44
C SER A 250 12.78 7.06 11.05
N THR A 251 13.81 6.94 10.24
CA THR A 251 15.16 6.54 10.65
C THR A 251 16.13 7.70 10.43
N LYS A 252 17.25 7.70 11.16
CA LYS A 252 18.31 8.72 10.97
C LYS A 252 18.78 8.79 9.50
N LYS A 253 18.80 7.65 8.80
CA LYS A 253 19.20 7.58 7.39
C LYS A 253 18.16 8.24 6.49
N MET A 254 16.87 8.05 6.77
CA MET A 254 15.78 8.73 6.05
C MET A 254 15.79 10.24 6.33
N ASP A 255 15.95 10.65 7.59
CA ASP A 255 16.03 12.06 7.96
C ASP A 255 17.19 12.77 7.23
N ALA A 256 18.37 12.14 7.20
CA ALA A 256 19.53 12.66 6.49
C ALA A 256 19.31 12.75 4.96
N ALA A 257 18.62 11.78 4.39
CA ALA A 257 18.29 11.79 2.96
C ALA A 257 17.29 12.90 2.63
N VAL A 258 16.24 13.09 3.43
CA VAL A 258 15.28 14.20 3.26
C VAL A 258 15.99 15.55 3.37
N ASP A 259 16.88 15.72 4.34
CA ASP A 259 17.69 16.92 4.49
C ASP A 259 18.62 17.17 3.27
N ALA A 260 19.20 16.11 2.70
CA ALA A 260 20.00 16.21 1.47
C ALA A 260 19.15 16.65 0.28
N TYR A 261 17.98 16.03 0.05
CA TYR A 261 17.08 16.39 -1.04
C TYR A 261 16.54 17.81 -0.91
N SER A 262 16.36 18.33 0.30
CA SER A 262 15.90 19.72 0.52
C SER A 262 16.85 20.80 -0.02
N ARG A 263 18.09 20.43 -0.30
CA ARG A 263 19.13 21.34 -0.84
C ARG A 263 19.30 21.24 -2.36
N VAL A 264 18.59 20.31 -3.01
CA VAL A 264 18.66 20.11 -4.46
C VAL A 264 17.78 21.15 -5.16
N PRO A 265 18.33 21.98 -6.05
CA PRO A 265 17.52 22.93 -6.81
C PRO A 265 16.43 22.21 -7.62
N GLY A 266 15.21 22.75 -7.59
CA GLY A 266 14.05 22.18 -8.26
C GLY A 266 13.37 21.04 -7.49
N VAL A 267 13.88 20.61 -6.32
CA VAL A 267 13.16 19.74 -5.41
C VAL A 267 12.27 20.58 -4.49
N HIS A 268 10.97 20.33 -4.53
CA HIS A 268 9.98 21.03 -3.73
C HIS A 268 9.75 20.39 -2.36
N GLY A 269 9.75 19.05 -2.29
CA GLY A 269 9.51 18.32 -1.07
C GLY A 269 9.99 16.89 -1.09
N ALA A 270 10.26 16.33 0.10
CA ALA A 270 10.62 14.95 0.29
C ALA A 270 10.06 14.44 1.62
N ARG A 271 9.60 13.19 1.65
CA ARG A 271 9.14 12.52 2.87
C ARG A 271 9.27 11.01 2.76
N MET A 272 9.36 10.33 3.89
CA MET A 272 9.21 8.88 3.90
C MET A 272 7.81 8.45 3.44
N THR A 273 7.70 7.24 2.87
CA THR A 273 6.43 6.62 2.49
C THR A 273 6.25 5.24 3.15
N GLY A 274 4.99 4.79 3.21
CA GLY A 274 4.60 3.54 3.85
C GLY A 274 4.69 3.58 5.39
N GLY A 275 4.78 2.42 6.02
CA GLY A 275 4.74 2.28 7.49
C GLY A 275 6.00 2.73 8.25
N GLY A 276 7.05 3.16 7.57
CA GLY A 276 8.28 3.62 8.20
C GLY A 276 9.27 2.51 8.60
N PHE A 277 10.19 2.82 9.51
CA PHE A 277 11.27 1.95 9.98
C PHE A 277 12.25 1.51 8.88
N GLY A 278 12.39 2.29 7.82
CA GLY A 278 13.11 2.02 6.58
C GLY A 278 12.21 2.11 5.36
N GLY A 279 12.67 1.61 4.22
CA GLY A 279 11.95 1.67 2.95
C GLY A 279 12.34 2.89 2.12
N CYS A 280 11.36 3.53 1.49
CA CYS A 280 11.58 4.57 0.50
C CYS A 280 11.19 5.98 0.97
N LEU A 281 11.74 6.97 0.28
CA LEU A 281 11.22 8.34 0.24
C LEU A 281 10.41 8.55 -1.03
N VAL A 282 9.44 9.45 -0.95
CA VAL A 282 8.81 10.10 -2.11
C VAL A 282 9.35 11.52 -2.19
N VAL A 283 9.82 11.92 -3.36
CA VAL A 283 10.36 13.24 -3.64
C VAL A 283 9.53 13.89 -4.75
N LEU A 284 9.11 15.13 -4.54
CA LEU A 284 8.41 15.97 -5.51
C LEU A 284 9.40 17.01 -6.05
N ALA A 285 9.58 17.03 -7.36
CA ALA A 285 10.52 17.92 -8.02
C ALA A 285 9.92 18.50 -9.30
N ASP A 286 10.57 19.53 -9.87
CA ASP A 286 10.28 19.98 -11.22
C ASP A 286 10.54 18.86 -12.23
N ASP A 287 9.80 18.85 -13.34
CA ASP A 287 9.85 17.78 -14.35
C ASP A 287 11.24 17.58 -14.98
N GLU A 288 12.03 18.66 -15.06
CA GLU A 288 13.38 18.66 -15.64
C GLU A 288 14.46 18.13 -14.68
N VAL A 289 14.14 17.96 -13.38
CA VAL A 289 15.12 17.50 -12.38
C VAL A 289 15.35 16.01 -12.54
N ASP A 290 16.59 15.62 -12.78
CA ASP A 290 17.00 14.21 -12.79
C ASP A 290 17.62 13.79 -11.45
N LEU A 291 16.91 12.91 -10.74
CA LEU A 291 17.37 12.32 -9.50
C LEU A 291 17.80 10.85 -9.65
N SER A 292 17.98 10.36 -10.88
CA SER A 292 18.43 8.98 -11.17
C SER A 292 19.87 8.72 -10.75
N SER A 293 20.71 9.75 -10.83
CA SER A 293 22.10 9.68 -10.36
C SER A 293 22.19 9.99 -8.87
N PRO A 294 23.06 9.31 -8.12
CA PRO A 294 23.25 9.60 -6.70
C PRO A 294 23.86 11.01 -6.54
N LEU A 295 23.00 12.00 -6.28
CA LEU A 295 23.41 13.39 -6.01
C LEU A 295 24.14 13.51 -4.65
N CYS A 296 23.89 12.56 -3.77
CA CYS A 296 24.56 12.39 -2.49
C CYS A 296 25.01 10.93 -2.40
N ALA A 297 26.12 10.59 -2.99
CA ALA A 297 26.91 9.35 -2.87
C ALA A 297 26.19 7.98 -2.65
N GLU A 298 24.92 7.92 -2.22
CA GLU A 298 24.27 6.70 -1.79
C GLU A 298 22.88 6.41 -2.41
N PHE A 299 22.11 7.42 -2.88
CA PHE A 299 20.70 7.19 -3.24
C PHE A 299 20.33 7.78 -4.60
N GLY A 300 20.19 6.93 -5.61
CA GLY A 300 19.52 7.27 -6.87
C GLY A 300 18.00 7.04 -6.75
N GLY A 301 17.22 7.89 -7.40
CA GLY A 301 15.77 7.78 -7.46
C GLY A 301 15.30 7.07 -8.73
N ILE A 302 14.12 6.49 -8.64
CA ILE A 302 13.34 5.99 -9.78
C ILE A 302 12.20 6.97 -10.02
N ARG A 303 12.16 7.56 -11.22
CA ARG A 303 11.02 8.40 -11.62
C ARG A 303 9.79 7.51 -11.81
N VAL A 304 8.70 7.87 -11.15
CA VAL A 304 7.43 7.14 -11.25
C VAL A 304 6.34 8.02 -11.87
N ARG A 305 5.36 7.38 -12.49
CA ARG A 305 4.17 8.03 -13.03
C ARG A 305 2.93 7.33 -12.53
N ALA A 306 1.91 8.10 -12.20
CA ALA A 306 0.61 7.54 -11.87
C ALA A 306 0.01 6.83 -13.08
N ALA A 307 -0.46 5.62 -12.87
CA ALA A 307 -1.08 4.76 -13.89
C ALA A 307 -2.54 4.47 -13.54
N ASP A 308 -3.28 3.96 -14.52
CA ASP A 308 -4.62 3.46 -14.28
C ASP A 308 -4.58 2.25 -13.35
N GLY A 309 -5.66 2.05 -12.60
CA GLY A 309 -5.83 0.91 -11.71
C GLY A 309 -5.79 -0.43 -12.44
N ALA A 310 -5.69 -1.49 -11.67
CA ALA A 310 -5.56 -2.84 -12.18
C ALA A 310 -6.72 -3.23 -13.10
N SER A 311 -6.41 -3.87 -14.21
CA SER A 311 -7.39 -4.32 -15.19
C SER A 311 -6.97 -5.66 -15.80
N LEU A 312 -7.95 -6.40 -16.34
CA LEU A 312 -7.69 -7.54 -17.20
C LEU A 312 -7.54 -7.06 -18.63
N SER A 313 -6.55 -7.59 -19.32
CA SER A 313 -6.41 -7.45 -20.77
C SER A 313 -6.27 -8.82 -21.41
N ASP A 314 -6.91 -9.01 -22.55
CA ASP A 314 -6.65 -10.20 -23.36
C ASP A 314 -5.20 -10.16 -23.86
N VAL A 315 -4.49 -11.25 -23.67
CA VAL A 315 -3.16 -11.41 -24.28
C VAL A 315 -3.41 -11.72 -25.75
N ALA A 316 -3.00 -10.80 -26.62
CA ALA A 316 -3.09 -10.98 -28.07
C ALA A 316 -2.13 -12.08 -28.57
#